data_bddbe32dc5e3b51dfa328a198318e0ce
#
_entry.id   bddbe32dc5e3b51dfa328a198318e0ce
#
_cell.length_a   1.000
_cell.length_b   1.000
_cell.length_c   1.000
_cell.angle_alpha   90.00
_cell.angle_beta   90.00
_cell.angle_gamma   90.00
#
_symmetry.space_group_name_H-M   'P 1'
#
loop_
_entity.id
_entity.type
_entity.pdbx_description
1 polymer ?
#
loop_
_entity_poly.entity_id
_entity_poly.type
_entity_poly.pdbx_seq_one_letter_code
_entity_poly.pdbx_strand_id
1 'polypeptide(L)'
;MIDDEWDSFLSCQNTNDYGGTSSTPSFNEKNITEEISGDVPECEDLYISTTTKVLFLNQPIDIQNIFWKIPITDYWKPESGIIKKQIKIVSKTQEELDEYYRKLEDINYYNEVIIKQIINQDARRIKFKDERKITIGISKKDIMTCRGKVKNAFYNCFALILRFKFHEQYREIHVKVFNTGKLEIPGV
;
A
#
# COMPACT_ATOMS: atom_id res chain seq x y z
N MET A 1 -12.87 -1.44 -4.25
CA MET A 1 -14.21 -1.34 -3.63
C MET A 1 -14.35 -2.21 -2.36
N ILE A 2 -13.69 -3.36 -2.26
CA ILE A 2 -13.74 -4.22 -1.04
C ILE A 2 -12.80 -3.72 0.07
N ASP A 3 -11.68 -3.06 -0.26
CA ASP A 3 -10.72 -2.56 0.72
C ASP A 3 -11.20 -1.33 1.52
N ASP A 4 -12.16 -0.59 1.00
CA ASP A 4 -12.68 0.62 1.67
C ASP A 4 -13.70 0.27 2.79
N GLU A 5 -14.39 -0.87 2.69
CA GLU A 5 -15.33 -1.37 3.71
C GLU A 5 -14.61 -1.98 4.92
N TRP A 6 -13.47 -2.65 4.71
CA TRP A 6 -12.65 -3.18 5.81
C TRP A 6 -12.02 -2.08 6.66
N ASP A 7 -11.53 -1.02 6.04
CA ASP A 7 -10.96 0.13 6.78
C ASP A 7 -12.04 0.86 7.60
N SER A 8 -13.28 0.89 7.12
CA SER A 8 -14.42 1.46 7.85
C SER A 8 -14.83 0.60 9.05
N PHE A 9 -14.80 -0.73 8.89
CA PHE A 9 -15.15 -1.67 9.96
C PHE A 9 -14.10 -1.65 11.10
N LEU A 10 -12.81 -1.56 10.78
CA LEU A 10 -11.73 -1.50 11.76
C LEU A 10 -11.66 -0.16 12.50
N SER A 11 -12.13 0.93 11.92
CA SER A 11 -12.18 2.23 12.57
C SER A 11 -13.32 2.36 13.58
N CYS A 12 -14.36 1.52 13.49
CA CYS A 12 -15.48 1.50 14.44
C CYS A 12 -15.19 0.74 15.74
N GLN A 13 -14.08 0.00 15.86
CA GLN A 13 -13.78 -0.80 17.06
C GLN A 13 -12.95 -0.07 18.15
N ASN A 14 -12.56 1.17 17.97
CA ASN A 14 -11.66 1.91 18.90
C ASN A 14 -12.33 3.05 19.66
N THR A 15 -13.59 2.90 20.08
CA THR A 15 -14.18 3.80 21.08
C THR A 15 -14.75 2.99 22.25
N ASN A 16 -13.85 2.50 23.12
CA ASN A 16 -14.21 2.14 24.48
C ASN A 16 -13.98 3.37 25.36
N ASP A 17 -15.03 4.14 25.56
CA ASP A 17 -15.08 5.15 26.59
C ASP A 17 -15.95 4.62 27.72
N TYR A 18 -15.32 4.33 28.87
CA TYR A 18 -15.98 3.97 30.11
C TYR A 18 -16.47 5.24 30.81
N GLY A 19 -17.76 5.44 30.87
CA GLY A 19 -18.37 6.46 31.68
C GLY A 19 -19.89 6.28 31.78
N GLY A 20 -20.32 5.69 32.93
CA GLY A 20 -21.69 5.26 33.14
C GLY A 20 -22.76 6.35 33.19
N THR A 21 -23.95 5.97 32.80
CA THR A 21 -25.22 6.11 33.56
C THR A 21 -26.31 5.33 32.83
N SER A 22 -26.97 4.45 33.54
CA SER A 22 -28.10 3.63 33.09
C SER A 22 -29.30 4.50 32.71
N SER A 23 -29.68 4.46 31.45
CA SER A 23 -31.06 4.69 31.04
C SER A 23 -31.34 3.82 29.82
N THR A 24 -32.05 2.73 30.09
CA THR A 24 -32.61 1.87 29.05
C THR A 24 -33.63 2.62 28.21
N PRO A 25 -33.43 2.76 26.89
CA PRO A 25 -34.51 3.20 26.03
C PRO A 25 -35.46 2.01 25.83
N SER A 26 -36.73 2.16 26.25
CA SER A 26 -37.77 1.22 25.92
C SER A 26 -38.01 1.24 24.42
N PHE A 27 -37.64 0.14 23.74
CA PHE A 27 -38.04 -0.09 22.37
C PHE A 27 -39.52 -0.42 22.35
N ASN A 28 -40.34 0.49 21.82
CA ASN A 28 -41.68 0.21 21.40
C ASN A 28 -41.60 -0.76 20.19
N GLU A 29 -41.89 -2.01 20.41
CA GLU A 29 -42.21 -2.96 19.35
C GLU A 29 -43.48 -2.48 18.62
N LYS A 30 -43.34 -1.64 17.62
CA LYS A 30 -44.35 -1.55 16.59
C LYS A 30 -44.10 -2.70 15.62
N ASN A 31 -45.03 -3.65 15.66
CA ASN A 31 -45.12 -4.72 14.67
C ASN A 31 -45.17 -4.15 13.26
N ILE A 32 -44.02 -4.11 12.61
CA ILE A 32 -43.93 -3.89 11.17
C ILE A 32 -43.84 -5.30 10.56
N THR A 33 -44.99 -5.95 10.44
CA THR A 33 -45.18 -7.05 9.48
C THR A 33 -45.44 -6.41 8.13
N GLU A 34 -44.43 -5.79 7.54
CA GLU A 34 -44.43 -5.62 6.09
C GLU A 34 -44.02 -6.99 5.52
N GLU A 35 -44.96 -7.68 4.93
CA GLU A 35 -44.67 -8.80 4.07
C GLU A 35 -43.78 -8.32 2.94
N ILE A 36 -42.50 -8.59 3.04
CA ILE A 36 -41.54 -8.41 1.94
C ILE A 36 -41.88 -9.52 0.93
N SER A 37 -42.90 -9.30 0.11
CA SER A 37 -43.19 -10.11 -1.07
C SER A 37 -42.26 -9.67 -2.23
N GLY A 38 -41.00 -9.95 -2.09
CA GLY A 38 -40.01 -9.85 -3.13
C GLY A 38 -39.19 -11.12 -3.18
N ASP A 39 -38.93 -11.66 -4.34
CA ASP A 39 -38.02 -12.77 -4.50
C ASP A 39 -36.71 -12.42 -3.79
N VAL A 40 -36.39 -13.17 -2.73
CA VAL A 40 -35.11 -13.02 -2.05
C VAL A 40 -34.03 -13.41 -3.06
N PRO A 41 -33.08 -12.54 -3.37
CA PRO A 41 -32.04 -12.89 -4.33
C PRO A 41 -31.28 -14.11 -3.83
N GLU A 42 -31.21 -15.15 -4.67
CA GLU A 42 -30.41 -16.32 -4.39
C GLU A 42 -28.92 -15.94 -4.37
N CYS A 43 -28.21 -16.45 -3.37
CA CYS A 43 -26.76 -16.29 -3.32
C CYS A 43 -26.11 -17.14 -4.41
N GLU A 44 -25.21 -16.54 -5.18
CA GLU A 44 -24.38 -17.28 -6.13
C GLU A 44 -23.34 -18.14 -5.37
N ASP A 45 -22.83 -19.17 -6.04
CA ASP A 45 -21.77 -20.00 -5.50
C ASP A 45 -20.49 -19.19 -5.24
N LEU A 46 -19.77 -19.54 -4.17
CA LEU A 46 -18.49 -18.93 -3.85
C LEU A 46 -17.45 -19.23 -4.91
N TYR A 47 -16.77 -18.21 -5.39
CA TYR A 47 -15.67 -18.35 -6.34
C TYR A 47 -14.40 -17.64 -5.83
N ILE A 48 -13.23 -18.11 -6.27
CA ILE A 48 -11.94 -17.48 -5.96
C ILE A 48 -11.73 -16.33 -6.93
N SER A 49 -11.87 -15.09 -6.44
CA SER A 49 -11.68 -13.88 -7.26
C SER A 49 -10.20 -13.53 -7.48
N THR A 50 -9.34 -13.85 -6.52
CA THR A 50 -7.92 -13.48 -6.55
C THR A 50 -7.09 -14.49 -5.77
N THR A 51 -5.95 -14.88 -6.34
CA THR A 51 -4.94 -15.70 -5.65
C THR A 51 -3.67 -14.87 -5.42
N THR A 52 -2.94 -15.19 -4.36
CA THR A 52 -1.63 -14.59 -4.07
C THR A 52 -0.58 -15.67 -3.97
N LYS A 53 0.45 -15.60 -4.78
CA LYS A 53 1.61 -16.48 -4.65
C LYS A 53 2.59 -15.91 -3.63
N VAL A 54 3.08 -16.78 -2.75
CA VAL A 54 4.07 -16.44 -1.72
C VAL A 54 5.31 -17.29 -1.93
N LEU A 55 6.46 -16.65 -1.97
CA LEU A 55 7.77 -17.27 -2.11
C LEU A 55 8.65 -16.82 -0.95
N PHE A 56 9.63 -17.65 -0.58
CA PHE A 56 10.59 -17.33 0.45
C PHE A 56 12.01 -17.49 -0.10
N LEU A 57 12.83 -16.48 0.10
CA LEU A 57 14.27 -16.56 -0.12
C LEU A 57 14.93 -17.15 1.12
N ASN A 58 16.07 -17.78 0.92
CA ASN A 58 16.77 -18.49 2.01
C ASN A 58 17.48 -17.55 3.00
N GLN A 59 17.40 -16.23 2.79
CA GLN A 59 18.07 -15.24 3.61
C GLN A 59 17.25 -13.94 3.71
N PRO A 60 17.42 -13.17 4.81
CA PRO A 60 16.88 -11.83 4.93
C PRO A 60 17.46 -10.89 3.87
N ILE A 61 16.69 -9.85 3.55
CA ILE A 61 17.06 -8.84 2.56
C ILE A 61 17.23 -7.48 3.25
N ASP A 62 18.35 -6.81 2.98
CA ASP A 62 18.47 -5.38 3.25
C ASP A 62 17.70 -4.59 2.18
N ILE A 63 16.43 -4.31 2.48
CA ILE A 63 15.50 -3.65 1.55
C ILE A 63 15.95 -2.24 1.19
N GLN A 64 16.61 -1.54 2.12
CA GLN A 64 17.07 -0.16 1.89
C GLN A 64 18.22 -0.13 0.89
N ASN A 65 19.14 -1.07 1.00
CA ASN A 65 20.31 -1.11 0.11
C ASN A 65 19.97 -1.71 -1.27
N ILE A 66 19.20 -2.81 -1.28
CA ILE A 66 18.81 -3.50 -2.51
C ILE A 66 17.91 -2.65 -3.38
N PHE A 67 16.97 -1.89 -2.80
CA PHE A 67 16.06 -1.03 -3.54
C PHE A 67 16.79 -0.12 -4.53
N TRP A 68 17.89 0.51 -4.11
CA TRP A 68 18.64 1.46 -4.95
C TRP A 68 19.38 0.77 -6.09
N LYS A 69 19.84 -0.47 -5.89
CA LYS A 69 20.60 -1.26 -6.88
C LYS A 69 19.74 -1.84 -7.98
N ILE A 70 18.42 -1.93 -7.81
CA ILE A 70 17.50 -2.48 -8.80
C ILE A 70 17.35 -1.50 -9.96
N PRO A 71 17.71 -1.86 -11.20
CA PRO A 71 17.54 -1.01 -12.37
C PRO A 71 16.06 -0.88 -12.74
N ILE A 72 15.70 0.25 -13.36
CA ILE A 72 14.37 0.51 -13.91
C ILE A 72 14.45 0.51 -15.44
N THR A 73 13.52 -0.20 -16.07
CA THR A 73 13.29 -0.13 -17.51
C THR A 73 12.28 0.98 -17.79
N ASP A 74 12.60 1.89 -18.68
CA ASP A 74 11.71 2.97 -19.07
C ASP A 74 10.39 2.43 -19.64
N TYR A 75 9.29 3.06 -19.28
CA TYR A 75 7.96 2.57 -19.66
C TYR A 75 7.74 2.52 -21.17
N TRP A 76 8.31 3.48 -21.92
CA TRP A 76 8.19 3.57 -23.39
C TRP A 76 9.02 2.55 -24.15
N LYS A 77 10.02 1.94 -23.52
CA LYS A 77 10.82 0.87 -24.16
C LYS A 77 10.01 -0.41 -24.21
N PRO A 78 9.87 -1.07 -25.37
CA PRO A 78 9.14 -2.33 -25.51
C PRO A 78 9.97 -3.53 -25.02
N GLU A 79 10.39 -3.51 -23.76
CA GLU A 79 11.26 -4.49 -23.13
C GLU A 79 10.62 -5.03 -21.85
N SER A 80 10.93 -6.29 -21.52
CA SER A 80 10.59 -6.87 -20.22
C SER A 80 11.56 -6.38 -19.16
N GLY A 81 11.04 -6.07 -17.97
CA GLY A 81 11.87 -5.58 -16.88
C GLY A 81 11.05 -4.96 -15.76
N ILE A 82 11.73 -4.35 -14.80
CA ILE A 82 11.10 -3.63 -13.71
C ILE A 82 10.83 -2.20 -14.18
N ILE A 83 9.55 -1.85 -14.32
CA ILE A 83 9.12 -0.53 -14.81
C ILE A 83 8.82 0.46 -13.69
N LYS A 84 8.59 -0.04 -12.47
CA LYS A 84 8.29 0.80 -11.31
C LYS A 84 8.75 0.14 -10.03
N LYS A 85 9.30 0.94 -9.12
CA LYS A 85 9.64 0.51 -7.76
C LYS A 85 9.20 1.56 -6.74
N GLN A 86 8.76 1.11 -5.56
CA GLN A 86 8.26 1.98 -4.49
C GLN A 86 8.77 1.53 -3.14
N ILE A 87 9.20 2.47 -2.30
CA ILE A 87 9.62 2.21 -0.93
C ILE A 87 9.13 3.30 0.00
N LYS A 88 8.91 2.97 1.28
CA LYS A 88 8.75 3.93 2.36
C LYS A 88 10.09 4.09 3.08
N ILE A 89 10.56 5.32 3.13
CA ILE A 89 11.79 5.71 3.82
C ILE A 89 11.40 6.41 5.12
N VAL A 90 12.14 6.11 6.18
CA VAL A 90 12.00 6.75 7.49
C VAL A 90 13.36 7.27 7.89
N SER A 91 13.51 8.59 7.96
CA SER A 91 14.73 9.28 8.40
C SER A 91 14.55 9.81 9.81
N LYS A 92 15.53 9.57 10.67
CA LYS A 92 15.55 10.03 12.06
C LYS A 92 16.38 11.28 12.25
N THR A 93 17.23 11.59 11.28
CA THR A 93 18.09 12.78 11.27
C THR A 93 18.01 13.46 9.91
N GLN A 94 18.45 14.72 9.86
CA GLN A 94 18.51 15.47 8.60
C GLN A 94 19.56 14.88 7.65
N GLU A 95 20.69 14.42 8.18
CA GLU A 95 21.79 13.82 7.41
C GLU A 95 21.33 12.55 6.67
N GLU A 96 20.51 11.69 7.33
CA GLU A 96 19.91 10.53 6.68
C GLU A 96 19.01 10.95 5.52
N LEU A 97 18.23 12.00 5.68
CA LEU A 97 17.36 12.52 4.63
C LEU A 97 18.18 13.07 3.44
N ASP A 98 19.24 13.81 3.72
CA ASP A 98 20.12 14.38 2.69
C ASP A 98 20.87 13.27 1.92
N GLU A 99 21.21 12.17 2.57
CA GLU A 99 21.79 10.99 1.92
C GLU A 99 20.81 10.37 0.91
N TYR A 100 19.51 10.31 1.23
CA TYR A 100 18.50 9.85 0.28
C TYR A 100 18.35 10.79 -0.90
N TYR A 101 18.41 12.09 -0.70
CA TYR A 101 18.37 13.05 -1.79
C TYR A 101 19.55 12.90 -2.74
N ARG A 102 20.76 12.66 -2.22
CA ARG A 102 21.92 12.36 -3.07
C ARG A 102 21.72 11.12 -3.94
N LYS A 103 21.04 10.09 -3.42
CA LYS A 103 20.70 8.89 -4.21
C LYS A 103 19.63 9.16 -5.27
N LEU A 104 18.85 10.22 -5.14
CA LEU A 104 17.81 10.62 -6.10
C LEU A 104 18.34 11.57 -7.19
N GLU A 105 19.47 12.23 -6.98
CA GLU A 105 20.04 13.19 -7.94
C GLU A 105 20.29 12.57 -9.33
N ASP A 106 20.71 11.31 -9.38
CA ASP A 106 20.96 10.58 -10.62
C ASP A 106 19.69 10.01 -11.28
N ILE A 107 18.50 10.19 -10.66
CA ILE A 107 17.25 9.60 -11.11
C ILE A 107 16.41 10.65 -11.81
N ASN A 108 16.26 10.53 -13.13
CA ASN A 108 15.57 11.50 -13.98
C ASN A 108 14.07 11.62 -13.68
N TYR A 109 13.43 10.56 -13.16
CA TYR A 109 12.00 10.57 -12.92
C TYR A 109 11.63 9.81 -11.66
N TYR A 110 11.18 10.53 -10.64
CA TYR A 110 10.63 9.97 -9.42
C TYR A 110 9.48 10.82 -8.89
N ASN A 111 8.65 10.23 -8.07
CA ASN A 111 7.58 10.90 -7.33
C ASN A 111 7.80 10.67 -5.83
N GLU A 112 7.72 11.74 -5.08
CA GLU A 112 7.88 11.76 -3.64
C GLU A 112 6.60 12.22 -2.96
N VAL A 113 6.20 11.52 -1.90
CA VAL A 113 5.06 11.87 -1.08
C VAL A 113 5.47 11.85 0.38
N ILE A 114 5.37 13.00 1.03
CA ILE A 114 5.61 13.15 2.47
C ILE A 114 4.39 12.58 3.21
N ILE A 115 4.61 11.52 4.00
CA ILE A 115 3.56 10.88 4.81
C ILE A 115 3.49 11.56 6.16
N LYS A 116 4.67 11.80 6.77
CA LYS A 116 4.77 12.46 8.08
C LYS A 116 6.11 13.16 8.21
N GLN A 117 6.09 14.40 8.66
CA GLN A 117 7.30 15.15 8.96
C GLN A 117 7.16 15.81 10.33
N ILE A 118 8.16 15.65 11.17
CA ILE A 118 8.28 16.28 12.48
C ILE A 118 9.63 16.98 12.52
N ILE A 119 9.63 18.30 12.68
CA ILE A 119 10.82 19.13 12.87
C ILE A 119 10.52 20.01 14.07
N ASN A 120 11.03 19.62 15.25
CA ASN A 120 10.85 20.38 16.47
C ASN A 120 12.11 20.26 17.35
N GLN A 121 12.92 21.28 17.32
CA GLN A 121 14.21 21.35 18.06
C GLN A 121 14.00 21.28 19.59
N ASP A 122 12.87 21.80 20.08
CA ASP A 122 12.56 21.90 21.51
C ASP A 122 11.86 20.66 22.05
N ALA A 123 11.56 19.68 21.20
CA ALA A 123 10.87 18.48 21.62
C ALA A 123 11.76 17.60 22.53
N ARG A 124 11.17 17.10 23.63
CA ARG A 124 11.87 16.23 24.60
C ARG A 124 12.21 14.85 24.04
N ARG A 125 11.40 14.29 23.09
CA ARG A 125 11.55 12.90 22.62
C ARG A 125 11.97 12.80 21.16
N ILE A 126 11.25 13.41 20.26
CA ILE A 126 11.49 13.29 18.80
C ILE A 126 11.69 14.70 18.25
N LYS A 127 12.93 15.05 17.99
CA LYS A 127 13.31 16.35 17.42
C LYS A 127 13.15 16.38 15.90
N PHE A 128 13.46 15.25 15.25
CA PHE A 128 13.35 15.08 13.83
C PHE A 128 12.80 13.69 13.51
N LYS A 129 11.83 13.62 12.61
CA LYS A 129 11.36 12.38 11.98
C LYS A 129 10.74 12.72 10.65
N ASP A 130 11.20 12.08 9.61
CA ASP A 130 10.66 12.23 8.27
C ASP A 130 10.27 10.85 7.72
N GLU A 131 9.03 10.71 7.26
CA GLU A 131 8.50 9.51 6.63
C GLU A 131 8.03 9.85 5.24
N ARG A 132 8.64 9.26 4.23
CA ARG A 132 8.33 9.51 2.83
C ARG A 132 8.11 8.23 2.05
N LYS A 133 7.24 8.31 1.07
CA LYS A 133 7.09 7.29 0.05
C LYS A 133 7.77 7.78 -1.23
N ILE A 134 8.76 7.03 -1.68
CA ILE A 134 9.47 7.28 -2.93
C ILE A 134 9.00 6.27 -3.97
N THR A 135 8.66 6.76 -5.14
CA THR A 135 8.25 5.98 -6.30
C THR A 135 9.12 6.35 -7.48
N ILE A 136 9.77 5.36 -8.09
CA ILE A 136 10.63 5.53 -9.26
C ILE A 136 10.03 4.72 -10.39
N GLY A 137 9.87 5.35 -11.57
CA GLY A 137 9.24 4.76 -12.74
C GLY A 137 7.72 4.86 -12.77
N ILE A 138 7.10 4.36 -13.83
CA ILE A 138 5.67 4.51 -14.16
C ILE A 138 5.10 3.14 -14.53
N SER A 139 3.84 2.89 -14.18
CA SER A 139 3.05 1.71 -14.58
C SER A 139 1.84 2.10 -15.40
N LYS A 140 1.21 1.15 -16.09
CA LYS A 140 -0.03 1.34 -16.82
C LYS A 140 -1.12 1.98 -15.93
N LYS A 141 -1.20 1.56 -14.67
CA LYS A 141 -2.18 2.08 -13.72
C LYS A 141 -2.01 3.56 -13.43
N ASP A 142 -0.79 4.08 -13.40
CA ASP A 142 -0.53 5.50 -13.15
C ASP A 142 -1.00 6.36 -14.31
N ILE A 143 -0.90 5.83 -15.53
CA ILE A 143 -1.36 6.51 -16.75
C ILE A 143 -2.89 6.48 -16.85
N MET A 144 -3.50 5.33 -16.55
CA MET A 144 -4.95 5.11 -16.72
C MET A 144 -5.81 5.67 -15.59
N THR A 145 -5.25 5.90 -14.41
CA THR A 145 -6.02 6.23 -13.21
C THR A 145 -5.47 7.46 -12.53
N CYS A 146 -6.11 8.61 -12.73
CA CYS A 146 -5.81 9.86 -12.02
C CYS A 146 -6.41 9.89 -10.61
N ARG A 147 -6.16 8.87 -9.79
CA ARG A 147 -6.64 8.86 -8.41
C ARG A 147 -5.73 9.69 -7.51
N GLY A 148 -6.27 10.78 -6.94
CA GLY A 148 -5.55 11.65 -5.99
C GLY A 148 -5.29 11.03 -4.62
N LYS A 149 -5.82 9.85 -4.30
CA LYS A 149 -5.64 9.22 -2.98
C LYS A 149 -4.25 8.58 -2.85
N VAL A 150 -3.44 9.09 -1.95
CA VAL A 150 -2.13 8.53 -1.60
C VAL A 150 -2.33 7.32 -0.71
N LYS A 151 -1.90 6.14 -1.18
CA LYS A 151 -1.90 4.93 -0.35
C LYS A 151 -0.65 4.90 0.53
N ASN A 152 -0.81 4.54 1.81
CA ASN A 152 0.29 4.29 2.71
C ASN A 152 1.17 3.14 2.20
N ALA A 153 2.44 3.15 2.57
CA ALA A 153 3.38 2.08 2.27
C ALA A 153 3.93 1.50 3.57
N PHE A 154 4.20 0.20 3.59
CA PHE A 154 4.81 -0.47 4.72
C PHE A 154 6.31 -0.16 4.77
N TYR A 155 6.87 -0.07 5.97
CA TYR A 155 8.29 0.23 6.19
C TYR A 155 9.22 -0.99 6.06
N ASN A 156 8.66 -2.21 6.11
CA ASN A 156 9.37 -3.48 6.10
C ASN A 156 9.39 -4.17 4.74
N CYS A 157 8.91 -3.50 3.69
CA CYS A 157 8.94 -4.00 2.31
C CYS A 157 9.07 -2.87 1.30
N PHE A 158 9.52 -3.22 0.11
CA PHE A 158 9.34 -2.40 -1.08
C PHE A 158 8.49 -3.15 -2.11
N ALA A 159 7.88 -2.40 -3.01
CA ALA A 159 7.06 -2.95 -4.09
C ALA A 159 7.72 -2.74 -5.44
N LEU A 160 7.63 -3.75 -6.29
CA LEU A 160 8.06 -3.72 -7.68
C LEU A 160 6.87 -3.94 -8.60
N ILE A 161 6.90 -3.33 -9.77
CA ILE A 161 6.05 -3.68 -10.89
C ILE A 161 6.94 -4.17 -12.01
N LEU A 162 6.77 -5.45 -12.33
CA LEU A 162 7.47 -6.10 -13.43
C LEU A 162 6.56 -6.12 -14.65
N ARG A 163 7.12 -5.78 -15.78
CA ARG A 163 6.49 -5.94 -17.08
C ARG A 163 7.17 -7.08 -17.82
N PHE A 164 6.40 -7.98 -18.37
CA PHE A 164 6.88 -9.08 -19.18
C PHE A 164 6.00 -9.32 -20.40
N LYS A 165 6.60 -9.83 -21.47
CA LYS A 165 5.87 -10.17 -22.68
C LYS A 165 5.24 -11.55 -22.50
N PHE A 166 3.93 -11.65 -22.64
CA PHE A 166 3.17 -12.88 -22.61
C PHE A 166 2.35 -12.99 -23.89
N HIS A 167 2.68 -13.96 -24.73
CA HIS A 167 2.27 -14.00 -26.14
C HIS A 167 2.63 -12.69 -26.84
N GLU A 168 1.68 -12.03 -27.48
CA GLU A 168 1.91 -10.75 -28.18
C GLU A 168 1.67 -9.48 -27.33
N GLN A 169 1.35 -9.65 -26.02
CA GLN A 169 0.99 -8.53 -25.15
C GLN A 169 1.93 -8.40 -23.94
N TYR A 170 2.15 -7.17 -23.50
CA TYR A 170 2.83 -6.91 -22.25
C TYR A 170 1.84 -6.96 -21.09
N ARG A 171 2.21 -7.71 -20.04
CA ARG A 171 1.49 -7.79 -18.77
C ARG A 171 2.34 -7.26 -17.64
N GLU A 172 1.67 -6.71 -16.62
CA GLU A 172 2.32 -6.18 -15.41
C GLU A 172 1.95 -7.05 -14.22
N ILE A 173 2.94 -7.41 -13.42
CA ILE A 173 2.78 -8.09 -12.13
C ILE A 173 3.34 -7.23 -11.02
N HIS A 174 2.64 -7.24 -9.87
CA HIS A 174 3.07 -6.59 -8.65
C HIS A 174 3.80 -7.58 -7.77
N VAL A 175 4.97 -7.21 -7.24
CA VAL A 175 5.74 -8.02 -6.31
C VAL A 175 6.08 -7.17 -5.10
N LYS A 176 5.73 -7.63 -3.92
CA LYS A 176 6.19 -7.05 -2.65
C LYS A 176 7.36 -7.87 -2.14
N VAL A 177 8.43 -7.21 -1.80
CA VAL A 177 9.67 -7.81 -1.29
C VAL A 177 9.85 -7.37 0.15
N PHE A 178 9.78 -8.31 1.09
CA PHE A 178 9.90 -8.05 2.51
C PHE A 178 11.34 -8.25 3.00
N ASN A 179 11.71 -7.55 4.05
CA ASN A 179 13.02 -7.67 4.68
C ASN A 179 13.33 -9.09 5.20
N THR A 180 12.31 -9.88 5.50
CA THR A 180 12.42 -11.29 5.91
C THR A 180 12.79 -12.24 4.76
N GLY A 181 12.89 -11.75 3.52
CA GLY A 181 13.06 -12.58 2.33
C GLY A 181 11.75 -13.14 1.77
N LYS A 182 10.59 -12.77 2.34
CA LYS A 182 9.28 -13.13 1.80
C LYS A 182 8.99 -12.29 0.55
N LEU A 183 8.44 -12.93 -0.49
CA LEU A 183 7.91 -12.28 -1.69
C LEU A 183 6.41 -12.56 -1.77
N GLU A 184 5.62 -11.54 -2.04
CA GLU A 184 4.18 -11.66 -2.30
C GLU A 184 3.84 -11.16 -3.69
N ILE A 185 3.13 -11.98 -4.46
CA ILE A 185 2.71 -11.71 -5.84
C ILE A 185 1.18 -11.86 -5.89
N PRO A 186 0.41 -10.79 -5.68
CA PRO A 186 -1.04 -10.84 -5.74
C PRO A 186 -1.55 -10.81 -7.19
N GLY A 187 -2.68 -11.47 -7.44
CA GLY A 187 -3.37 -11.43 -8.72
C GLY A 187 -2.77 -12.33 -9.80
N VAL A 188 -2.24 -13.50 -9.40
CA VAL A 188 -1.63 -14.48 -10.32
C VAL A 188 -2.44 -15.75 -10.34
#